data_d58fe74b86117b5fd16a95ec6ae1bdbe
#
_entry.id   d58fe74b86117b5fd16a95ec6ae1bdbe
#
_cell.length_a   1.000
_cell.length_b   1.000
_cell.length_c   1.000
_cell.angle_alpha   90.00
_cell.angle_beta   90.00
_cell.angle_gamma   90.00
#
_symmetry.space_group_name_H-M   'P 1'
#
loop_
_entity.id
_entity.type
_entity.pdbx_description
1 polymer ?
#
loop_
_entity_poly.entity_id
_entity_poly.type
_entity_poly.pdbx_seq_one_letter_code
_entity_poly.pdbx_strand_id
1 'polypeptide(L)'
;MEALVWILTAAVVFGLCRLVDIGFQKLFRNKAEHLSGLAVRVNKRYGVFGVILSAIGIAAMVSGSGSDKVLFWGGLVVLLLGVSFTVYYLSFGIFYGADSFLVSYLFKKSERYSYSDIESQKLYLITGGNIVVELQMKNGKTVSLQSTMQGVYPFLDAAFTAWCRQKGLDESQCEFHDPSKSWWFPHEES
;
A
#
# COMPACT_ATOMS: atom_id res chain seq x y z
N MET A 1 29.59 6.20 -24.54
CA MET A 1 28.16 6.05 -24.85
C MET A 1 27.40 5.30 -23.75
N GLU A 2 27.92 4.21 -23.19
CA GLU A 2 27.23 3.42 -22.16
C GLU A 2 26.89 4.22 -20.89
N ALA A 3 27.82 5.04 -20.37
CA ALA A 3 27.57 5.83 -19.17
C ALA A 3 26.40 6.81 -19.36
N LEU A 4 26.24 7.39 -20.52
CA LEU A 4 25.15 8.32 -20.83
C LEU A 4 23.79 7.59 -20.86
N VAL A 5 23.76 6.36 -21.37
CA VAL A 5 22.55 5.50 -21.35
C VAL A 5 22.14 5.18 -19.92
N TRP A 6 23.09 4.82 -19.07
CA TRP A 6 22.82 4.53 -17.65
C TRP A 6 22.31 5.75 -16.89
N ILE A 7 22.88 6.94 -17.13
CA ILE A 7 22.44 8.19 -16.51
C ILE A 7 21.01 8.53 -16.95
N LEU A 8 20.72 8.42 -18.26
CA LEU A 8 19.38 8.66 -18.81
C LEU A 8 18.35 7.68 -18.24
N THR A 9 18.71 6.40 -18.17
CA THR A 9 17.83 5.36 -17.60
C THR A 9 17.54 5.64 -16.13
N ALA A 10 18.56 5.99 -15.34
CA ALA A 10 18.39 6.35 -13.95
C ALA A 10 17.47 7.59 -13.80
N ALA A 11 17.68 8.63 -14.61
CA ALA A 11 16.86 9.85 -14.59
C ALA A 11 15.39 9.57 -14.92
N VAL A 12 15.13 8.72 -15.91
CA VAL A 12 13.76 8.30 -16.27
C VAL A 12 13.11 7.52 -15.13
N VAL A 13 13.82 6.55 -14.54
CA VAL A 13 13.29 5.77 -13.42
C VAL A 13 13.00 6.67 -12.21
N PHE A 14 13.89 7.59 -11.86
CA PHE A 14 13.65 8.56 -10.80
C PHE A 14 12.47 9.48 -11.10
N GLY A 15 12.34 9.96 -12.32
CA GLY A 15 11.21 10.77 -12.78
C GLY A 15 9.87 10.04 -12.64
N LEU A 16 9.82 8.77 -13.07
CA LEU A 16 8.64 7.92 -12.96
C LEU A 16 8.27 7.64 -11.49
N CYS A 17 9.26 7.31 -10.64
CA CYS A 17 9.03 7.14 -9.21
C CYS A 17 8.42 8.39 -8.58
N ARG A 18 8.92 9.57 -8.95
CA ARG A 18 8.42 10.85 -8.44
C ARG A 18 7.00 11.16 -8.93
N LEU A 19 6.69 10.87 -10.19
CA LEU A 19 5.35 11.01 -10.75
C LEU A 19 4.33 10.13 -10.01
N VAL A 20 4.69 8.89 -9.72
CA VAL A 20 3.86 7.94 -8.96
C VAL A 20 3.63 8.45 -7.54
N ASP A 21 4.66 8.97 -6.86
CA ASP A 21 4.53 9.54 -5.52
C ASP A 21 3.67 10.81 -5.51
N ILE A 22 3.82 11.69 -6.51
CA ILE A 22 2.97 12.89 -6.67
C ILE A 22 1.52 12.50 -6.93
N GLY A 23 1.28 11.50 -7.78
CA GLY A 23 -0.06 10.96 -8.05
C GLY A 23 -0.73 10.44 -6.78
N PHE A 24 0.00 9.67 -5.97
CA PHE A 24 -0.48 9.18 -4.68
C PHE A 24 -0.81 10.33 -3.72
N GLN A 25 0.11 11.28 -3.55
CA GLN A 25 -0.10 12.44 -2.68
C GLN A 25 -1.30 13.28 -3.14
N LYS A 26 -1.44 13.54 -4.45
CA LYS A 26 -2.54 14.33 -5.00
C LYS A 26 -3.90 13.65 -4.78
N LEU A 27 -3.95 12.32 -4.95
CA LEU A 27 -5.17 11.53 -4.76
C LEU A 27 -5.63 11.49 -3.29
N PHE A 28 -4.68 11.44 -2.37
CA PHE A 28 -4.93 11.31 -0.93
C PHE A 28 -4.69 12.60 -0.14
N ARG A 29 -4.34 13.71 -0.78
CA ARG A 29 -3.97 14.98 -0.14
C ARG A 29 -4.99 15.45 0.90
N ASN A 30 -6.27 15.46 0.57
CA ASN A 30 -7.32 15.89 1.49
C ASN A 30 -7.55 14.92 2.67
N LYS A 31 -6.95 13.72 2.63
CA LYS A 31 -7.08 12.69 3.66
C LYS A 31 -5.87 12.64 4.59
N ALA A 32 -4.71 13.06 4.09
CA ALA A 32 -3.45 13.07 4.83
C ALA A 32 -3.24 14.36 5.66
N GLU A 33 -3.93 15.46 5.34
CA GLU A 33 -3.74 16.77 5.99
C GLU A 33 -4.05 16.78 7.49
N HIS A 34 -4.83 15.81 7.98
CA HIS A 34 -5.21 15.71 9.39
C HIS A 34 -4.38 14.70 10.20
N LEU A 35 -3.42 14.03 9.59
CA LEU A 35 -2.63 12.99 10.21
C LEU A 35 -1.16 13.24 9.86
N SER A 36 -0.26 12.93 10.75
CA SER A 36 1.19 13.27 10.76
C SER A 36 2.01 12.88 9.51
N GLY A 37 1.37 12.66 8.36
CA GLY A 37 2.03 12.32 7.08
C GLY A 37 2.58 10.90 6.99
N LEU A 38 2.46 10.12 8.05
CA LEU A 38 2.86 8.70 8.07
C LEU A 38 1.78 7.86 7.40
N ALA A 39 2.18 6.99 6.48
CA ALA A 39 1.24 6.18 5.72
C ALA A 39 1.73 4.75 5.50
N VAL A 40 0.78 3.81 5.57
CA VAL A 40 0.93 2.46 5.00
C VAL A 40 0.38 2.49 3.59
N ARG A 41 1.15 2.00 2.63
CA ARG A 41 0.74 1.97 1.22
C ARG A 41 1.25 0.72 0.50
N VAL A 42 0.58 0.36 -0.57
CA VAL A 42 1.06 -0.68 -1.47
C VAL A 42 2.48 -0.32 -1.95
N ASN A 43 3.33 -1.32 -2.16
CA ASN A 43 4.71 -1.10 -2.58
C ASN A 43 4.74 -0.29 -3.90
N LYS A 44 5.48 0.82 -3.91
CA LYS A 44 5.58 1.74 -5.05
C LYS A 44 6.11 1.10 -6.34
N ARG A 45 6.76 -0.08 -6.24
CA ARG A 45 7.20 -0.84 -7.41
C ARG A 45 6.04 -1.14 -8.36
N TYR A 46 4.85 -1.47 -7.82
CA TYR A 46 3.66 -1.72 -8.65
C TYR A 46 3.23 -0.48 -9.43
N GLY A 47 3.25 0.70 -8.82
CA GLY A 47 2.95 1.95 -9.52
C GLY A 47 3.95 2.27 -10.62
N VAL A 48 5.25 2.09 -10.36
CA VAL A 48 6.31 2.31 -11.36
C VAL A 48 6.18 1.34 -12.52
N PHE A 49 6.01 0.05 -12.24
CA PHE A 49 5.78 -0.97 -13.28
C PHE A 49 4.51 -0.67 -14.09
N GLY A 50 3.44 -0.25 -13.42
CA GLY A 50 2.19 0.13 -14.07
C GLY A 50 2.38 1.27 -15.09
N VAL A 51 3.10 2.33 -14.71
CA VAL A 51 3.38 3.46 -15.60
C VAL A 51 4.26 3.04 -16.78
N ILE A 52 5.32 2.25 -16.54
CA ILE A 52 6.21 1.76 -17.60
C ILE A 52 5.44 0.89 -18.60
N LEU A 53 4.67 -0.10 -18.12
CA LEU A 53 3.88 -0.96 -18.99
C LEU A 53 2.83 -0.17 -19.78
N SER A 54 2.19 0.83 -19.15
CA SER A 54 1.23 1.69 -19.84
C SER A 54 1.89 2.47 -20.96
N ALA A 55 3.09 3.02 -20.73
CA ALA A 55 3.83 3.74 -21.78
C ALA A 55 4.23 2.82 -22.96
N ILE A 56 4.72 1.60 -22.65
CA ILE A 56 5.05 0.59 -23.65
C ILE A 56 3.80 0.19 -24.44
N GLY A 57 2.68 -0.06 -23.76
CA GLY A 57 1.41 -0.41 -24.39
C GLY A 57 0.92 0.67 -25.35
N ILE A 58 0.96 1.94 -24.95
CA ILE A 58 0.61 3.08 -25.81
C ILE A 58 1.54 3.15 -27.03
N ALA A 59 2.84 3.04 -26.84
CA ALA A 59 3.81 3.08 -27.94
C ALA A 59 3.55 1.95 -28.95
N ALA A 60 3.29 0.72 -28.49
CA ALA A 60 2.95 -0.41 -29.33
C ALA A 60 1.63 -0.20 -30.09
N MET A 61 0.60 0.33 -29.44
CA MET A 61 -0.68 0.65 -30.10
C MET A 61 -0.51 1.70 -31.20
N VAL A 62 0.24 2.78 -30.93
CA VAL A 62 0.51 3.83 -31.91
C VAL A 62 1.27 3.27 -33.11
N SER A 63 2.31 2.47 -32.88
CA SER A 63 3.10 1.83 -33.93
C SER A 63 2.29 0.81 -34.75
N GLY A 64 1.37 0.08 -34.12
CA GLY A 64 0.52 -0.92 -34.78
C GLY A 64 -0.74 -0.38 -35.46
N SER A 65 -1.09 0.89 -35.25
CA SER A 65 -2.35 1.46 -35.71
C SER A 65 -2.51 1.51 -37.26
N GLY A 66 -1.40 1.50 -38.01
CA GLY A 66 -1.43 1.64 -39.46
C GLY A 66 -1.55 0.33 -40.23
N SER A 67 -0.91 -0.76 -39.81
CA SER A 67 -0.83 -1.99 -40.61
C SER A 67 -0.68 -3.29 -39.78
N ASP A 68 -0.21 -3.22 -38.56
CA ASP A 68 0.06 -4.39 -37.71
C ASP A 68 -0.97 -4.54 -36.60
N LYS A 69 -2.06 -5.26 -36.92
CA LYS A 69 -3.13 -5.55 -35.94
C LYS A 69 -2.65 -6.34 -34.73
N VAL A 70 -1.63 -7.19 -34.87
CA VAL A 70 -1.08 -7.97 -33.76
C VAL A 70 -0.39 -7.06 -32.77
N LEU A 71 0.42 -6.12 -33.27
CA LEU A 71 1.10 -5.13 -32.45
C LEU A 71 0.12 -4.19 -31.74
N PHE A 72 -0.96 -3.77 -32.44
CA PHE A 72 -2.01 -2.94 -31.84
C PHE A 72 -2.73 -3.65 -30.68
N TRP A 73 -3.23 -4.87 -30.91
CA TRP A 73 -3.95 -5.63 -29.86
C TRP A 73 -3.04 -6.08 -28.73
N GLY A 74 -1.79 -6.47 -29.04
CA GLY A 74 -0.76 -6.76 -28.02
C GLY A 74 -0.48 -5.53 -27.16
N GLY A 75 -0.35 -4.35 -27.77
CA GLY A 75 -0.17 -3.09 -27.07
C GLY A 75 -1.34 -2.75 -26.14
N LEU A 76 -2.57 -3.01 -26.58
CA LEU A 76 -3.77 -2.83 -25.75
C LEU A 76 -3.75 -3.71 -24.50
N VAL A 77 -3.38 -4.99 -24.63
CA VAL A 77 -3.27 -5.90 -23.49
C VAL A 77 -2.22 -5.40 -22.49
N VAL A 78 -1.05 -5.00 -22.98
CA VAL A 78 0.03 -4.46 -22.15
C VAL A 78 -0.41 -3.16 -21.45
N LEU A 79 -1.13 -2.27 -22.15
CA LEU A 79 -1.70 -1.06 -21.55
C LEU A 79 -2.67 -1.37 -20.42
N LEU A 80 -3.60 -2.32 -20.63
CA LEU A 80 -4.57 -2.72 -19.60
C LEU A 80 -3.88 -3.32 -18.36
N LEU A 81 -2.84 -4.12 -18.55
CA LEU A 81 -2.01 -4.62 -17.44
C LEU A 81 -1.32 -3.47 -16.69
N GLY A 82 -0.73 -2.53 -17.40
CA GLY A 82 -0.08 -1.36 -16.81
C GLY A 82 -1.06 -0.50 -15.99
N VAL A 83 -2.23 -0.22 -16.53
CA VAL A 83 -3.30 0.50 -15.83
C VAL A 83 -3.73 -0.28 -14.58
N SER A 84 -3.90 -1.60 -14.67
CA SER A 84 -4.29 -2.44 -13.52
C SER A 84 -3.28 -2.37 -12.38
N PHE A 85 -1.98 -2.41 -12.65
CA PHE A 85 -0.93 -2.24 -11.63
C PHE A 85 -0.95 -0.84 -11.02
N THR A 86 -1.18 0.19 -11.82
CA THR A 86 -1.30 1.57 -11.31
C THR A 86 -2.52 1.73 -10.40
N VAL A 87 -3.67 1.20 -10.82
CA VAL A 87 -4.90 1.19 -10.01
C VAL A 87 -4.69 0.42 -8.72
N TYR A 88 -4.04 -0.74 -8.77
CA TYR A 88 -3.71 -1.53 -7.58
C TYR A 88 -2.84 -0.74 -6.60
N TYR A 89 -1.80 -0.07 -7.08
CA TYR A 89 -0.94 0.80 -6.25
C TYR A 89 -1.74 1.91 -5.56
N LEU A 90 -2.70 2.51 -6.27
CA LEU A 90 -3.54 3.60 -5.75
C LEU A 90 -4.76 3.11 -4.95
N SER A 91 -4.99 1.79 -4.88
CA SER A 91 -6.24 1.25 -4.34
C SER A 91 -6.36 1.34 -2.83
N PHE A 92 -5.24 1.42 -2.10
CA PHE A 92 -5.21 1.29 -0.64
C PHE A 92 -4.18 2.22 0.00
N GLY A 93 -4.55 2.81 1.13
CA GLY A 93 -3.64 3.57 1.99
C GLY A 93 -4.20 3.70 3.41
N ILE A 94 -3.33 3.55 4.41
CA ILE A 94 -3.64 3.91 5.80
C ILE A 94 -2.83 5.14 6.16
N PHE A 95 -3.52 6.15 6.66
CA PHE A 95 -2.91 7.35 7.21
C PHE A 95 -3.12 7.34 8.70
N TYR A 96 -2.05 7.48 9.48
CA TYR A 96 -2.14 7.33 10.92
C TYR A 96 -1.47 8.47 11.67
N GLY A 97 -2.04 8.80 12.82
CA GLY A 97 -1.58 9.84 13.73
C GLY A 97 -1.50 9.32 15.16
N ALA A 98 -1.44 10.24 16.13
CA ALA A 98 -1.24 9.91 17.54
C ALA A 98 -2.41 9.14 18.17
N ASP A 99 -3.67 9.43 17.76
CA ASP A 99 -4.86 8.92 18.45
C ASP A 99 -5.79 8.11 17.55
N SER A 100 -5.62 8.19 16.23
CA SER A 100 -6.50 7.52 15.26
C SER A 100 -5.80 7.26 13.95
N PHE A 101 -6.35 6.36 13.17
CA PHE A 101 -5.92 6.09 11.81
C PHE A 101 -7.11 6.10 10.84
N LEU A 102 -6.82 6.42 9.58
CA LEU A 102 -7.77 6.50 8.49
C LEU A 102 -7.42 5.43 7.45
N VAL A 103 -8.34 4.50 7.21
CA VAL A 103 -8.22 3.53 6.11
C VAL A 103 -8.90 4.09 4.89
N SER A 104 -8.18 4.21 3.80
CA SER A 104 -8.65 4.76 2.54
C SER A 104 -8.57 3.74 1.42
N TYR A 105 -9.66 3.60 0.70
CA TYR A 105 -9.76 2.81 -0.53
C TYR A 105 -10.07 3.74 -1.71
N LEU A 106 -9.58 3.41 -2.91
CA LEU A 106 -9.73 4.24 -4.10
C LEU A 106 -11.19 4.52 -4.46
N PHE A 107 -12.05 3.49 -4.39
CA PHE A 107 -13.45 3.58 -4.80
C PHE A 107 -14.44 3.45 -3.64
N LYS A 108 -13.97 3.48 -2.38
CA LYS A 108 -14.82 3.38 -1.20
C LYS A 108 -14.63 4.60 -0.31
N LYS A 109 -15.64 4.88 0.52
CA LYS A 109 -15.54 5.92 1.54
C LYS A 109 -14.43 5.54 2.53
N SER A 110 -13.59 6.50 2.86
CA SER A 110 -12.56 6.31 3.87
C SER A 110 -13.19 6.18 5.25
N GLU A 111 -12.60 5.34 6.07
CA GLU A 111 -13.09 5.03 7.41
C GLU A 111 -12.02 5.40 8.44
N ARG A 112 -12.43 6.13 9.48
CA ARG A 112 -11.56 6.48 10.59
C ARG A 112 -11.82 5.55 11.75
N TYR A 113 -10.75 5.09 12.38
CA TYR A 113 -10.76 4.23 13.56
C TYR A 113 -9.91 4.84 14.67
N SER A 114 -10.35 4.65 15.91
CA SER A 114 -9.47 4.79 17.08
C SER A 114 -8.63 3.53 17.21
N TYR A 115 -7.45 3.63 17.80
CA TYR A 115 -6.64 2.43 18.07
C TYR A 115 -7.33 1.51 19.09
N SER A 116 -8.09 2.05 20.06
CA SER A 116 -8.90 1.27 20.99
C SER A 116 -10.01 0.45 20.32
N ASP A 117 -10.31 0.71 19.04
CA ASP A 117 -11.29 -0.08 18.28
C ASP A 117 -10.70 -1.39 17.75
N ILE A 118 -9.39 -1.57 17.82
CA ILE A 118 -8.75 -2.85 17.50
C ILE A 118 -9.06 -3.85 18.61
N GLU A 119 -9.71 -4.94 18.25
CA GLU A 119 -10.16 -5.99 19.18
C GLU A 119 -9.20 -7.16 19.22
N SER A 120 -8.83 -7.65 18.04
CA SER A 120 -7.94 -8.80 17.90
C SER A 120 -7.16 -8.76 16.58
N GLN A 121 -6.24 -9.70 16.47
CA GLN A 121 -5.39 -9.89 15.30
C GLN A 121 -5.43 -11.34 14.83
N LYS A 122 -5.46 -11.53 13.49
CA LYS A 122 -5.21 -12.83 12.84
C LYS A 122 -3.99 -12.73 11.94
N LEU A 123 -3.27 -13.84 11.81
CA LEU A 123 -2.12 -13.96 10.90
C LEU A 123 -2.37 -15.05 9.87
N TYR A 124 -2.06 -14.73 8.62
CA TYR A 124 -2.07 -15.69 7.52
C TYR A 124 -0.73 -15.68 6.80
N LEU A 125 -0.19 -16.87 6.58
CA LEU A 125 0.95 -17.05 5.69
C LEU A 125 0.43 -17.24 4.27
N ILE A 126 0.90 -16.41 3.36
CA ILE A 126 0.61 -16.55 1.93
C ILE A 126 1.82 -17.05 1.17
N THR A 127 1.59 -17.54 -0.04
CA THR A 127 2.63 -18.08 -0.94
C THR A 127 3.82 -17.10 -1.05
N GLY A 128 5.04 -17.61 -0.91
CA GLY A 128 6.25 -16.80 -0.94
C GLY A 128 6.72 -16.27 0.42
N GLY A 129 6.17 -16.78 1.53
CA GLY A 129 6.60 -16.43 2.89
C GLY A 129 6.14 -15.05 3.36
N ASN A 130 5.23 -14.41 2.63
CA ASN A 130 4.65 -13.14 3.03
C ASN A 130 3.56 -13.37 4.09
N ILE A 131 3.47 -12.44 5.02
CA ILE A 131 2.49 -12.47 6.11
C ILE A 131 1.39 -11.45 5.80
N VAL A 132 0.16 -11.85 6.04
CA VAL A 132 -1.01 -10.97 6.10
C VAL A 132 -1.43 -10.84 7.55
N VAL A 133 -1.48 -9.61 8.03
CA VAL A 133 -1.99 -9.23 9.35
C VAL A 133 -3.41 -8.70 9.15
N GLU A 134 -4.39 -9.34 9.75
CA GLU A 134 -5.77 -8.88 9.77
C GLU A 134 -6.11 -8.34 11.16
N LEU A 135 -6.44 -7.06 11.21
CA LEU A 135 -6.93 -6.41 12.42
C LEU A 135 -8.45 -6.47 12.43
N GLN A 136 -9.01 -7.13 13.43
CA GLN A 136 -10.45 -7.15 13.67
C GLN A 136 -10.85 -5.92 14.46
N MET A 137 -11.85 -5.19 13.95
CA MET A 137 -12.33 -3.97 14.57
C MET A 137 -13.64 -4.24 15.32
N LYS A 138 -13.89 -3.52 16.41
CA LYS A 138 -15.13 -3.63 17.23
C LYS A 138 -16.43 -3.54 16.44
N ASN A 139 -16.41 -2.90 15.28
CA ASN A 139 -17.58 -2.79 14.41
C ASN A 139 -17.75 -4.01 13.48
N GLY A 140 -16.99 -5.09 13.68
CA GLY A 140 -17.00 -6.30 12.87
C GLY A 140 -16.30 -6.20 11.52
N LYS A 141 -15.64 -5.05 11.23
CA LYS A 141 -14.85 -4.89 10.01
C LYS A 141 -13.43 -5.37 10.21
N THR A 142 -12.81 -5.79 9.12
CA THR A 142 -11.43 -6.26 9.10
C THR A 142 -10.56 -5.32 8.27
N VAL A 143 -9.40 -4.97 8.81
CA VAL A 143 -8.35 -4.23 8.10
C VAL A 143 -7.20 -5.19 7.80
N SER A 144 -7.01 -5.52 6.53
CA SER A 144 -5.98 -6.47 6.09
C SER A 144 -4.73 -5.74 5.63
N LEU A 145 -3.58 -6.10 6.18
CA LEU A 145 -2.26 -5.54 5.94
C LEU A 145 -1.32 -6.63 5.46
N GLN A 146 -0.61 -6.39 4.37
CA GLN A 146 0.39 -7.33 3.86
C GLN A 146 1.80 -6.86 4.26
N SER A 147 2.65 -7.77 4.68
CA SER A 147 4.06 -7.49 5.03
C SER A 147 4.86 -6.82 3.91
N THR A 148 4.42 -6.99 2.65
CA THR A 148 5.01 -6.36 1.46
C THR A 148 4.66 -4.89 1.28
N MET A 149 3.68 -4.37 2.00
CA MET A 149 3.31 -2.95 1.97
C MET A 149 4.35 -2.11 2.69
N GLN A 150 4.58 -0.88 2.20
CA GLN A 150 5.48 0.06 2.85
C GLN A 150 4.84 0.63 4.11
N GLY A 151 5.59 0.68 5.20
CA GLY A 151 5.18 1.32 6.46
C GLY A 151 4.29 0.45 7.36
N VAL A 152 4.08 -0.85 7.06
CA VAL A 152 3.23 -1.74 7.86
C VAL A 152 3.77 -1.92 9.28
N TYR A 153 5.01 -2.31 9.42
CA TYR A 153 5.60 -2.56 10.74
C TYR A 153 5.65 -1.30 11.62
N PRO A 154 6.15 -0.14 11.14
CA PRO A 154 6.07 1.10 11.90
C PRO A 154 4.65 1.52 12.27
N PHE A 155 3.66 1.22 11.43
CA PHE A 155 2.25 1.46 11.76
C PHE A 155 1.78 0.53 12.89
N LEU A 156 2.08 -0.76 12.81
CA LEU A 156 1.66 -1.74 13.82
C LEU A 156 2.29 -1.43 15.18
N ASP A 157 3.57 -1.04 15.23
CA ASP A 157 4.24 -0.61 16.45
C ASP A 157 3.59 0.64 17.04
N ALA A 158 3.37 1.67 16.21
CA ALA A 158 2.70 2.89 16.66
C ALA A 158 1.25 2.63 17.09
N ALA A 159 0.55 1.75 16.39
CA ALA A 159 -0.82 1.36 16.72
C ALA A 159 -0.89 0.61 18.03
N PHE A 160 0.05 -0.28 18.33
CA PHE A 160 0.11 -1.02 19.59
C PHE A 160 0.39 -0.07 20.77
N THR A 161 1.40 0.78 20.66
CA THR A 161 1.70 1.79 21.69
C THR A 161 0.50 2.69 21.97
N ALA A 162 -0.17 3.18 20.93
CA ALA A 162 -1.35 4.01 21.08
C ALA A 162 -2.56 3.24 21.64
N TRP A 163 -2.72 1.96 21.29
CA TRP A 163 -3.75 1.07 21.80
C TRP A 163 -3.56 0.80 23.31
N CYS A 164 -2.34 0.49 23.75
CA CYS A 164 -2.02 0.32 25.18
C CYS A 164 -2.32 1.60 25.95
N ARG A 165 -1.87 2.76 25.44
CA ARG A 165 -2.15 4.06 26.05
C ARG A 165 -3.65 4.34 26.18
N GLN A 166 -4.44 4.07 25.15
CA GLN A 166 -5.88 4.32 25.16
C GLN A 166 -6.65 3.34 26.07
N LYS A 167 -6.10 2.15 26.29
CA LYS A 167 -6.68 1.16 27.21
C LYS A 167 -6.13 1.24 28.65
N GLY A 168 -5.13 2.10 28.88
CA GLY A 168 -4.47 2.22 30.18
C GLY A 168 -3.65 0.99 30.55
N LEU A 169 -3.11 0.26 29.58
CA LEU A 169 -2.29 -0.93 29.75
C LEU A 169 -0.80 -0.57 29.64
N ASP A 170 0.04 -1.30 30.37
CA ASP A 170 1.48 -1.25 30.21
C ASP A 170 1.89 -2.20 29.07
N GLU A 171 2.65 -1.69 28.10
CA GLU A 171 3.13 -2.47 26.96
C GLU A 171 3.90 -3.73 27.38
N SER A 172 4.67 -3.63 28.49
CA SER A 172 5.48 -4.73 29.03
C SER A 172 4.66 -5.87 29.64
N GLN A 173 3.38 -5.62 29.95
CA GLN A 173 2.47 -6.61 30.56
C GLN A 173 1.62 -7.36 29.54
N CYS A 174 1.76 -7.02 28.26
CA CYS A 174 1.00 -7.65 27.18
C CYS A 174 1.72 -8.92 26.70
N GLU A 175 1.46 -10.07 27.31
CA GLU A 175 2.11 -11.36 26.99
C GLU A 175 1.93 -11.80 25.52
N PHE A 176 0.86 -11.35 24.87
CA PHE A 176 0.61 -11.62 23.45
C PHE A 176 1.49 -10.81 22.51
N HIS A 177 2.16 -9.76 23.00
CA HIS A 177 2.95 -8.86 22.16
C HIS A 177 4.31 -9.48 21.82
N ASP A 178 4.47 -9.92 20.58
CA ASP A 178 5.72 -10.46 20.04
C ASP A 178 5.96 -10.00 18.59
N PRO A 179 6.57 -8.82 18.39
CA PRO A 179 6.86 -8.30 17.05
C PRO A 179 7.74 -9.23 16.22
N SER A 180 8.58 -10.07 16.86
CA SER A 180 9.43 -11.03 16.13
C SER A 180 8.60 -12.10 15.41
N LYS A 181 7.43 -12.41 15.94
CA LYS A 181 6.43 -13.31 15.35
C LYS A 181 5.31 -12.57 14.62
N SER A 182 5.43 -11.24 14.46
CA SER A 182 4.40 -10.39 13.85
C SER A 182 3.08 -10.34 14.63
N TRP A 183 3.17 -10.42 15.96
CA TRP A 183 2.04 -10.29 16.88
C TRP A 183 2.09 -8.98 17.65
N TRP A 184 1.07 -8.13 17.49
CA TRP A 184 0.91 -6.86 18.20
C TRP A 184 -0.33 -6.83 19.09
N PHE A 185 -1.41 -7.51 18.69
CA PHE A 185 -2.70 -7.46 19.37
C PHE A 185 -3.13 -8.85 19.82
N PRO A 186 -4.14 -8.96 20.73
CA PRO A 186 -4.66 -10.23 21.16
C PRO A 186 -5.04 -11.13 19.98
N HIS A 187 -4.80 -12.43 20.12
CA HIS A 187 -5.15 -13.42 19.11
C HIS A 187 -6.64 -13.69 19.18
N GLU A 188 -7.28 -13.79 18.03
CA GLU A 188 -8.60 -14.43 17.99
C GLU A 188 -8.36 -15.95 18.02
N GLU A 189 -8.81 -16.60 19.08
CA GLU A 189 -8.81 -18.06 19.16
C GLU A 189 -9.73 -18.60 18.06
N SER A 190 -9.17 -19.40 17.16
CA SER A 190 -9.84 -20.03 16.02
C SER A 190 -10.70 -21.21 16.44
#